data_27c9cd152892a50d7461346ad4459bf2
#
_entry.id   27c9cd152892a50d7461346ad4459bf2
#
_cell.length_a   1.000
_cell.length_b   1.000
_cell.length_c   1.000
_cell.angle_alpha   90.00
_cell.angle_beta   90.00
_cell.angle_gamma   90.00
#
_symmetry.space_group_name_H-M   'P 1'
#
loop_
_entity.id
_entity.type
_entity.pdbx_description
1 polymer ?
#
loop_
_entity_poly.entity_id
_entity_poly.type
_entity_poly.pdbx_seq_one_letter_code
_entity_poly.pdbx_strand_id
1 'polypeptide(L)'
;MSRIGNKPIEVPAGVTVQLEPAAAVVKGPKGTLRVALPAGVTIAKQDGRLLARRESDQHSALHGLVRSLVSNAVRGVAQGFEKHLDIVGIGYRAEVKGKTAVFTLGYSHPVEFPIPEGLSITVDKQTHVVVSGVDKQQVGQIASEIRALRPPDPYKNKGVRYTNERLKKKVGKAAAGGSGAKQ
;
A
#
# COMPACT_ATOMS: atom_id res chain seq x y z
N MET A 1 14.54 -13.62 19.93
CA MET A 1 13.10 -13.95 19.71
C MET A 1 12.40 -12.81 18.99
N SER A 2 11.55 -13.11 17.99
CA SER A 2 10.79 -12.08 17.25
C SER A 2 9.59 -11.59 18.09
N ARG A 3 9.61 -10.33 18.55
CA ARG A 3 8.47 -9.73 19.25
C ARG A 3 7.21 -9.65 18.37
N ILE A 4 7.38 -9.55 17.06
CA ILE A 4 6.27 -9.49 16.09
C ILE A 4 5.68 -10.87 15.88
N GLY A 5 6.52 -11.90 15.69
CA GLY A 5 6.06 -13.27 15.43
C GLY A 5 5.19 -13.85 16.54
N ASN A 6 5.51 -13.53 17.79
CA ASN A 6 4.79 -14.04 18.97
C ASN A 6 3.44 -13.34 19.24
N LYS A 7 3.14 -12.22 18.57
CA LYS A 7 1.85 -11.54 18.79
C LYS A 7 0.72 -12.35 18.16
N PRO A 8 -0.33 -12.70 18.91
CA PRO A 8 -1.52 -13.34 18.35
C PRO A 8 -2.17 -12.44 17.29
N ILE A 9 -2.83 -13.06 16.33
CA ILE A 9 -3.63 -12.38 15.31
C ILE A 9 -5.09 -12.63 15.67
N GLU A 10 -5.82 -11.58 15.96
CA GLU A 10 -7.26 -11.64 16.20
C GLU A 10 -8.00 -11.80 14.87
N VAL A 11 -8.92 -12.75 14.82
CA VAL A 11 -9.77 -12.99 13.66
C VAL A 11 -11.10 -12.29 13.91
N PRO A 12 -11.43 -11.20 13.20
CA PRO A 12 -12.69 -10.51 13.39
C PRO A 12 -13.88 -11.36 12.93
N ALA A 13 -15.07 -11.06 13.45
CA ALA A 13 -16.31 -11.70 13.03
C ALA A 13 -16.51 -11.56 11.50
N GLY A 14 -16.95 -12.64 10.86
CA GLY A 14 -17.13 -12.69 9.39
C GLY A 14 -15.88 -13.06 8.58
N VAL A 15 -14.73 -13.29 9.24
CA VAL A 15 -13.52 -13.80 8.57
C VAL A 15 -13.32 -15.27 8.92
N THR A 16 -13.13 -16.08 7.89
CA THR A 16 -12.82 -17.51 8.03
C THR A 16 -11.40 -17.78 7.55
N VAL A 17 -10.63 -18.51 8.32
CA VAL A 17 -9.26 -18.91 7.96
C VAL A 17 -9.19 -20.42 7.84
N GLN A 18 -8.81 -20.88 6.65
CA GLN A 18 -8.54 -22.29 6.34
C GLN A 18 -7.01 -22.45 6.24
N LEU A 19 -6.47 -23.38 7.01
CA LEU A 19 -5.05 -23.68 7.03
C LEU A 19 -4.79 -24.91 6.15
N GLU A 20 -3.97 -24.71 5.12
CA GLU A 20 -3.41 -25.76 4.26
C GLU A 20 -1.95 -26.00 4.64
N PRO A 21 -1.34 -27.14 4.30
CA PRO A 21 0.05 -27.44 4.68
C PRO A 21 1.08 -26.39 4.21
N ALA A 22 0.83 -25.76 3.06
CA ALA A 22 1.74 -24.78 2.45
C ALA A 22 1.12 -23.38 2.29
N ALA A 23 -0.11 -23.15 2.75
CA ALA A 23 -0.79 -21.86 2.59
C ALA A 23 -1.87 -21.63 3.66
N ALA A 24 -2.14 -20.37 3.94
CA ALA A 24 -3.31 -19.94 4.69
C ALA A 24 -4.28 -19.24 3.74
N VAL A 25 -5.50 -19.73 3.61
CA VAL A 25 -6.57 -19.14 2.82
C VAL A 25 -7.48 -18.38 3.77
N VAL A 26 -7.57 -17.07 3.57
CA VAL A 26 -8.36 -16.16 4.39
C VAL A 26 -9.54 -15.65 3.57
N LYS A 27 -10.75 -15.93 4.01
CA LYS A 27 -12.00 -15.51 3.36
C LYS A 27 -12.73 -14.52 4.26
N GLY A 28 -13.24 -13.45 3.67
CA GLY A 28 -13.99 -12.42 4.40
C GLY A 28 -14.98 -11.68 3.49
N PRO A 29 -15.63 -10.64 4.01
CA PRO A 29 -16.69 -9.92 3.29
C PRO A 29 -16.17 -9.19 2.04
N LYS A 30 -14.91 -8.77 2.01
CA LYS A 30 -14.32 -8.05 0.88
C LYS A 30 -13.61 -8.95 -0.14
N GLY A 31 -13.44 -10.23 0.15
CA GLY A 31 -12.81 -11.17 -0.78
C GLY A 31 -12.07 -12.32 -0.11
N THR A 32 -11.24 -12.97 -0.89
CA THR A 32 -10.42 -14.11 -0.44
C THR A 32 -8.97 -13.84 -0.81
N LEU A 33 -8.06 -14.08 0.14
CA LEU A 33 -6.62 -14.02 -0.07
C LEU A 33 -5.97 -15.34 0.31
N ARG A 34 -4.98 -15.74 -0.48
CA ARG A 34 -4.12 -16.90 -0.21
C ARG A 34 -2.72 -16.42 0.15
N VAL A 35 -2.24 -16.80 1.32
CA VAL A 35 -0.89 -16.47 1.81
C VAL A 35 -0.07 -17.75 1.83
N ALA A 36 1.03 -17.79 1.08
CA ALA A 36 1.95 -18.91 1.10
C ALA A 36 2.68 -18.99 2.46
N LEU A 37 2.80 -20.19 3.00
CA LEU A 37 3.54 -20.49 4.22
C LEU A 37 4.87 -21.16 3.82
N PRO A 38 6.01 -20.53 4.11
CA PRO A 38 7.31 -21.14 3.89
C PRO A 38 7.53 -22.30 4.84
N ALA A 39 8.36 -23.26 4.46
CA ALA A 39 8.75 -24.39 5.30
C ALA A 39 9.35 -23.90 6.64
N GLY A 40 9.08 -24.64 7.71
CA GLY A 40 9.56 -24.34 9.06
C GLY A 40 8.75 -23.30 9.83
N VAL A 41 7.63 -22.80 9.27
CA VAL A 41 6.68 -21.94 9.98
C VAL A 41 5.26 -22.44 9.77
N THR A 42 4.55 -22.65 10.86
CA THR A 42 3.16 -23.10 10.87
C THR A 42 2.26 -22.09 11.56
N ILE A 43 0.97 -22.14 11.26
CA ILE A 43 -0.04 -21.33 11.95
C ILE A 43 -0.98 -22.27 12.69
N ALA A 44 -1.18 -22.00 13.98
CA ALA A 44 -2.14 -22.69 14.82
C ALA A 44 -3.32 -21.76 15.14
N LYS A 45 -4.52 -22.30 15.14
CA LYS A 45 -5.73 -21.59 15.58
C LYS A 45 -6.02 -21.99 17.03
N GLN A 46 -6.04 -21.03 17.95
CA GLN A 46 -6.35 -21.23 19.38
C GLN A 46 -7.29 -20.09 19.83
N ASP A 47 -8.39 -20.43 20.46
CA ASP A 47 -9.35 -19.49 21.09
C ASP A 47 -9.77 -18.32 20.17
N GLY A 48 -10.04 -18.60 18.89
CA GLY A 48 -10.40 -17.57 17.92
C GLY A 48 -9.25 -16.67 17.45
N ARG A 49 -8.02 -16.95 17.87
CA ARG A 49 -6.80 -16.27 17.48
C ARG A 49 -5.90 -17.17 16.67
N LEU A 50 -5.06 -16.58 15.82
CA LEU A 50 -4.03 -17.31 15.08
C LEU A 50 -2.67 -17.02 15.70
N LEU A 51 -1.90 -18.08 15.91
CA LEU A 51 -0.53 -18.02 16.41
C LEU A 51 0.41 -18.60 15.35
N ALA A 52 1.41 -17.82 14.95
CA ALA A 52 2.50 -18.34 14.14
C ALA A 52 3.48 -19.11 15.06
N ARG A 53 3.89 -20.31 14.63
CA ARG A 53 4.90 -21.13 15.32
C ARG A 53 6.04 -21.42 14.35
N ARG A 54 7.24 -21.48 14.87
CA ARG A 54 8.45 -21.84 14.12
C ARG A 54 9.03 -23.14 14.68
N GLU A 55 9.61 -23.94 13.83
CA GLU A 55 10.21 -25.22 14.21
C GLU A 55 11.60 -25.02 14.85
N SER A 56 12.37 -24.02 14.36
CA SER A 56 13.72 -23.75 14.85
C SER A 56 14.04 -22.26 14.87
N ASP A 57 15.14 -21.88 15.52
CA ASP A 57 15.62 -20.48 15.59
C ASP A 57 16.09 -19.93 14.24
N GLN A 58 16.49 -20.80 13.31
CA GLN A 58 16.85 -20.44 11.95
C GLN A 58 15.68 -19.77 11.20
N HIS A 59 14.44 -20.11 11.53
CA HIS A 59 13.22 -19.56 10.93
C HIS A 59 12.70 -18.28 11.62
N SER A 60 13.54 -17.61 12.43
CA SER A 60 13.08 -16.43 13.20
C SER A 60 12.67 -15.25 12.30
N ALA A 61 13.34 -15.06 11.17
CA ALA A 61 12.98 -14.04 10.18
C ALA A 61 11.64 -14.36 9.50
N LEU A 62 11.46 -15.62 9.08
CA LEU A 62 10.24 -16.11 8.44
C LEU A 62 9.03 -16.07 9.39
N HIS A 63 9.25 -16.32 10.68
CA HIS A 63 8.21 -16.27 11.71
C HIS A 63 7.51 -14.89 11.75
N GLY A 64 8.29 -13.81 11.80
CA GLY A 64 7.76 -12.45 11.79
C GLY A 64 7.10 -12.07 10.46
N LEU A 65 7.68 -12.51 9.33
CA LEU A 65 7.14 -12.28 7.99
C LEU A 65 5.78 -12.93 7.83
N VAL A 66 5.67 -14.24 8.08
CA VAL A 66 4.41 -15.00 7.95
C VAL A 66 3.31 -14.40 8.83
N ARG A 67 3.64 -14.13 10.10
CA ARG A 67 2.68 -13.48 11.02
C ARG A 67 2.17 -12.16 10.43
N SER A 68 3.04 -11.34 9.87
CA SER A 68 2.66 -10.03 9.32
C SER A 68 1.82 -10.17 8.05
N LEU A 69 2.17 -11.10 7.15
CA LEU A 69 1.41 -11.37 5.94
C LEU A 69 0.00 -11.88 6.25
N VAL A 70 -0.13 -12.84 7.17
CA VAL A 70 -1.44 -13.36 7.57
C VAL A 70 -2.27 -12.29 8.29
N SER A 71 -1.67 -11.49 9.16
CA SER A 71 -2.36 -10.36 9.80
C SER A 71 -2.86 -9.33 8.78
N ASN A 72 -2.05 -9.04 7.74
CA ASN A 72 -2.47 -8.17 6.66
C ASN A 72 -3.62 -8.80 5.86
N ALA A 73 -3.55 -10.09 5.54
CA ALA A 73 -4.64 -10.78 4.84
C ALA A 73 -5.95 -10.74 5.63
N VAL A 74 -5.92 -11.02 6.94
CA VAL A 74 -7.11 -10.95 7.81
C VAL A 74 -7.72 -9.54 7.80
N ARG A 75 -6.90 -8.48 7.93
CA ARG A 75 -7.38 -7.09 7.86
C ARG A 75 -7.90 -6.74 6.48
N GLY A 76 -7.20 -7.18 5.44
CA GLY A 76 -7.57 -6.89 4.05
C GLY A 76 -8.92 -7.45 3.66
N VAL A 77 -9.21 -8.72 4.00
CA VAL A 77 -10.50 -9.32 3.70
C VAL A 77 -11.64 -8.79 4.58
N ALA A 78 -11.33 -8.25 5.78
CA ALA A 78 -12.31 -7.65 6.68
C ALA A 78 -12.65 -6.21 6.28
N GLN A 79 -11.65 -5.35 6.16
CA GLN A 79 -11.81 -3.90 6.00
C GLN A 79 -11.32 -3.37 4.65
N GLY A 80 -10.38 -4.10 4.00
CA GLY A 80 -9.64 -3.62 2.85
C GLY A 80 -8.51 -2.67 3.25
N PHE A 81 -7.75 -2.24 2.23
CA PHE A 81 -6.72 -1.24 2.36
C PHE A 81 -6.94 -0.13 1.36
N GLU A 82 -6.57 1.09 1.75
CA GLU A 82 -6.66 2.27 0.91
C GLU A 82 -5.36 3.06 0.97
N LYS A 83 -4.98 3.65 -0.17
CA LYS A 83 -3.89 4.60 -0.29
C LYS A 83 -4.37 5.82 -1.05
N HIS A 84 -4.15 6.98 -0.46
CA HIS A 84 -4.56 8.27 -0.97
C HIS A 84 -3.38 9.00 -1.58
N LEU A 85 -3.58 9.52 -2.78
CA LEU A 85 -2.59 10.27 -3.56
C LEU A 85 -3.21 11.60 -3.98
N ASP A 86 -2.41 12.66 -3.91
CA ASP A 86 -2.80 14.00 -4.37
C ASP A 86 -1.97 14.37 -5.60
N ILE A 87 -2.65 14.87 -6.61
CA ILE A 87 -2.05 15.41 -7.83
C ILE A 87 -1.97 16.93 -7.68
N VAL A 88 -0.76 17.46 -7.69
CA VAL A 88 -0.50 18.89 -7.52
C VAL A 88 0.13 19.45 -8.77
N GLY A 89 -0.53 20.40 -9.39
CA GLY A 89 -0.05 21.09 -10.60
C GLY A 89 -1.16 21.74 -11.37
N ILE A 90 -0.88 22.88 -12.03
CA ILE A 90 -1.85 23.58 -12.87
C ILE A 90 -2.11 22.70 -14.11
N GLY A 91 -3.39 22.36 -14.36
CA GLY A 91 -3.79 21.51 -15.46
C GLY A 91 -3.51 20.01 -15.28
N TYR A 92 -2.97 19.57 -14.13
CA TYR A 92 -2.81 18.16 -13.84
C TYR A 92 -4.15 17.56 -13.37
N ARG A 93 -4.51 16.43 -13.94
CA ARG A 93 -5.77 15.76 -13.62
C ARG A 93 -5.66 14.25 -13.83
N ALA A 94 -6.54 13.51 -13.19
CA ALA A 94 -6.77 12.10 -13.40
C ALA A 94 -8.25 11.82 -13.65
N GLU A 95 -8.54 10.82 -14.46
CA GLU A 95 -9.88 10.33 -14.75
C GLU A 95 -9.84 8.81 -14.82
N VAL A 96 -10.91 8.14 -14.40
CA VAL A 96 -11.05 6.68 -14.55
C VAL A 96 -12.02 6.40 -15.70
N LYS A 97 -11.57 5.62 -16.68
CA LYS A 97 -12.35 5.18 -17.84
C LYS A 97 -12.42 3.65 -17.87
N GLY A 98 -13.48 3.10 -17.30
CA GLY A 98 -13.65 1.65 -17.21
C GLY A 98 -12.54 0.98 -16.38
N LYS A 99 -11.69 0.16 -17.02
CA LYS A 99 -10.57 -0.54 -16.37
C LYS A 99 -9.22 0.20 -16.51
N THR A 100 -9.23 1.45 -16.92
CA THR A 100 -8.01 2.24 -17.14
C THR A 100 -8.12 3.58 -16.43
N ALA A 101 -7.10 3.97 -15.69
CA ALA A 101 -6.94 5.32 -15.14
C ALA A 101 -6.07 6.15 -16.09
N VAL A 102 -6.56 7.31 -16.50
CA VAL A 102 -5.89 8.22 -17.42
C VAL A 102 -5.37 9.42 -16.64
N PHE A 103 -4.07 9.65 -16.69
CA PHE A 103 -3.39 10.72 -15.99
C PHE A 103 -2.86 11.78 -16.98
N THR A 104 -3.30 13.02 -16.83
CA THR A 104 -2.75 14.18 -17.54
C THR A 104 -1.82 14.91 -16.57
N LEU A 105 -0.52 14.71 -16.72
CA LEU A 105 0.49 15.18 -15.77
C LEU A 105 1.50 16.16 -16.40
N GLY A 106 1.10 16.88 -17.46
CA GLY A 106 1.95 17.84 -18.15
C GLY A 106 3.00 17.21 -19.07
N TYR A 107 2.74 16.01 -19.54
CA TYR A 107 3.42 15.37 -20.67
C TYR A 107 2.69 15.72 -21.97
N SER A 108 3.32 15.50 -23.12
CA SER A 108 2.74 15.73 -24.47
C SER A 108 1.55 14.81 -24.76
N HIS A 109 1.45 13.68 -24.06
CA HIS A 109 0.33 12.74 -24.15
C HIS A 109 -0.16 12.34 -22.75
N PRO A 110 -1.43 11.97 -22.59
CA PRO A 110 -1.92 11.41 -21.34
C PRO A 110 -1.28 10.03 -21.09
N VAL A 111 -1.06 9.70 -19.83
CA VAL A 111 -0.53 8.40 -19.41
C VAL A 111 -1.70 7.49 -19.05
N GLU A 112 -1.85 6.39 -19.74
CA GLU A 112 -2.85 5.37 -19.47
C GLU A 112 -2.27 4.33 -18.52
N PHE A 113 -2.99 4.09 -17.42
CA PHE A 113 -2.60 3.13 -16.40
C PHE A 113 -3.69 2.05 -16.26
N PRO A 114 -3.42 0.80 -16.65
CA PRO A 114 -4.38 -0.28 -16.50
C PRO A 114 -4.59 -0.60 -15.02
N ILE A 115 -5.84 -0.78 -14.61
CA ILE A 115 -6.21 -1.15 -13.23
C ILE A 115 -6.17 -2.67 -13.13
N PRO A 116 -5.27 -3.27 -12.31
CA PRO A 116 -5.21 -4.70 -12.12
C PRO A 116 -6.48 -5.25 -11.45
N GLU A 117 -6.76 -6.54 -11.69
CA GLU A 117 -7.87 -7.22 -11.05
C GLU A 117 -7.70 -7.27 -9.51
N GLY A 118 -8.81 -7.13 -8.80
CA GLY A 118 -8.82 -7.10 -7.33
C GLY A 118 -8.51 -5.73 -6.71
N LEU A 119 -8.25 -4.71 -7.54
CA LEU A 119 -8.06 -3.33 -7.12
C LEU A 119 -9.15 -2.42 -7.70
N SER A 120 -9.42 -1.35 -6.97
CA SER A 120 -10.28 -0.25 -7.45
C SER A 120 -9.53 1.07 -7.30
N ILE A 121 -9.60 1.89 -8.34
CA ILE A 121 -9.08 3.26 -8.33
C ILE A 121 -10.28 4.18 -8.45
N THR A 122 -10.43 5.10 -7.50
CA THR A 122 -11.43 6.16 -7.55
C THR A 122 -10.74 7.51 -7.59
N VAL A 123 -11.31 8.44 -8.33
CA VAL A 123 -10.77 9.79 -8.48
C VAL A 123 -11.83 10.79 -8.01
N ASP A 124 -11.49 11.58 -7.01
CA ASP A 124 -12.32 12.67 -6.52
C ASP A 124 -11.70 14.01 -6.97
N LYS A 125 -12.56 14.92 -7.44
CA LYS A 125 -12.18 16.27 -7.90
C LYS A 125 -11.03 16.28 -8.92
N GLN A 126 -10.84 15.21 -9.68
CA GLN A 126 -9.77 15.04 -10.68
C GLN A 126 -8.33 15.13 -10.15
N THR A 127 -8.14 15.39 -8.87
CA THR A 127 -6.82 15.60 -8.25
C THR A 127 -6.55 14.71 -7.05
N HIS A 128 -7.57 14.11 -6.48
CA HIS A 128 -7.43 13.17 -5.38
C HIS A 128 -7.72 11.76 -5.86
N VAL A 129 -6.72 10.88 -5.76
CA VAL A 129 -6.78 9.50 -6.25
C VAL A 129 -6.74 8.56 -5.06
N VAL A 130 -7.71 7.68 -4.96
CA VAL A 130 -7.78 6.65 -3.92
C VAL A 130 -7.61 5.28 -4.57
N VAL A 131 -6.58 4.56 -4.18
CA VAL A 131 -6.32 3.17 -4.58
C VAL A 131 -6.79 2.28 -3.45
N SER A 132 -7.76 1.42 -3.71
CA SER A 132 -8.33 0.50 -2.72
C SER A 132 -8.30 -0.95 -3.18
N GLY A 133 -8.18 -1.88 -2.23
CA GLY A 133 -8.13 -3.30 -2.52
C GLY A 133 -7.99 -4.16 -1.27
N VAL A 134 -8.04 -5.46 -1.46
CA VAL A 134 -7.94 -6.45 -0.38
C VAL A 134 -6.49 -6.73 -0.02
N ASP A 135 -5.60 -6.78 -1.01
CA ASP A 135 -4.18 -7.05 -0.82
C ASP A 135 -3.38 -5.76 -0.58
N LYS A 136 -2.82 -5.63 0.62
CA LYS A 136 -1.97 -4.49 1.02
C LYS A 136 -0.76 -4.32 0.11
N GLN A 137 -0.17 -5.42 -0.36
CA GLN A 137 1.02 -5.38 -1.20
C GLN A 137 0.67 -4.80 -2.57
N GLN A 138 -0.38 -5.28 -3.20
CA GLN A 138 -0.84 -4.78 -4.49
C GLN A 138 -1.28 -3.32 -4.42
N VAL A 139 -2.07 -2.94 -3.39
CA VAL A 139 -2.46 -1.54 -3.17
C VAL A 139 -1.25 -0.63 -3.01
N GLY A 140 -0.24 -1.07 -2.24
CA GLY A 140 1.00 -0.31 -2.05
C GLY A 140 1.83 -0.20 -3.32
N GLN A 141 1.93 -1.27 -4.10
CA GLN A 141 2.69 -1.31 -5.36
C GLN A 141 2.08 -0.35 -6.38
N ILE A 142 0.78 -0.47 -6.64
CA ILE A 142 0.07 0.39 -7.59
C ILE A 142 0.11 1.87 -7.18
N ALA A 143 -0.07 2.17 -5.89
CA ALA A 143 0.06 3.54 -5.41
C ALA A 143 1.49 4.10 -5.61
N SER A 144 2.51 3.27 -5.45
CA SER A 144 3.91 3.63 -5.72
C SER A 144 4.17 3.88 -7.21
N GLU A 145 3.62 3.04 -8.08
CA GLU A 145 3.73 3.18 -9.54
C GLU A 145 3.05 4.46 -10.03
N ILE A 146 1.82 4.75 -9.54
CA ILE A 146 1.12 6.00 -9.87
C ILE A 146 1.93 7.21 -9.40
N ARG A 147 2.52 7.16 -8.20
CA ARG A 147 3.39 8.24 -7.72
C ARG A 147 4.64 8.40 -8.59
N ALA A 148 5.19 7.30 -9.11
CA ALA A 148 6.38 7.30 -9.98
C ALA A 148 6.10 7.86 -11.38
N LEU A 149 4.84 7.91 -11.85
CA LEU A 149 4.48 8.54 -13.14
C LEU A 149 4.97 9.99 -13.23
N ARG A 150 4.82 10.75 -12.16
CA ARG A 150 5.36 12.11 -12.03
C ARG A 150 5.71 12.40 -10.57
N PRO A 151 6.94 12.10 -10.12
CA PRO A 151 7.36 12.40 -8.75
C PRO A 151 7.32 13.91 -8.48
N PRO A 152 7.04 14.33 -7.24
CA PRO A 152 6.93 15.73 -6.90
C PRO A 152 8.28 16.46 -7.08
N ASP A 153 8.23 17.60 -7.76
CA ASP A 153 9.37 18.49 -7.94
C ASP A 153 9.81 19.09 -6.59
N PRO A 154 11.12 19.09 -6.26
CA PRO A 154 11.61 19.57 -4.97
C PRO A 154 11.48 21.08 -4.76
N TYR A 155 11.24 21.89 -5.81
CA TYR A 155 11.13 23.35 -5.70
C TYR A 155 9.69 23.82 -5.50
N LYS A 156 8.76 23.32 -6.31
CA LYS A 156 7.35 23.73 -6.31
C LYS A 156 6.39 22.64 -5.79
N ASN A 157 6.90 21.45 -5.52
CA ASN A 157 6.14 20.27 -5.08
C ASN A 157 5.03 19.84 -6.07
N LYS A 158 5.20 20.16 -7.37
CA LYS A 158 4.29 19.73 -8.44
C LYS A 158 4.57 18.28 -8.81
N GLY A 159 3.52 17.47 -8.93
CA GLY A 159 3.61 16.05 -9.21
C GLY A 159 2.56 15.25 -8.44
N VAL A 160 2.71 13.95 -8.40
CA VAL A 160 1.87 13.00 -7.65
C VAL A 160 2.57 12.66 -6.34
N ARG A 161 1.89 12.83 -5.20
CA ARG A 161 2.41 12.54 -3.87
C ARG A 161 1.38 11.78 -3.05
N TYR A 162 1.81 11.12 -1.97
CA TYR A 162 0.86 10.63 -0.97
C TYR A 162 0.25 11.79 -0.20
N THR A 163 -1.02 11.70 0.18
CA THR A 163 -1.76 12.79 0.85
C THR A 163 -1.05 13.32 2.10
N ASN A 164 -0.40 12.45 2.87
CA ASN A 164 0.31 12.83 4.10
C ASN A 164 1.84 12.87 3.93
N GLU A 165 2.34 12.96 2.70
CA GLU A 165 3.78 12.94 2.43
C GLU A 165 4.43 14.29 2.75
N ARG A 166 5.42 14.30 3.65
CA ARG A 166 6.27 15.45 3.91
C ARG A 166 7.38 15.54 2.86
N LEU A 167 7.27 16.50 1.96
CA LEU A 167 8.25 16.74 0.93
C LEU A 167 9.32 17.72 1.41
N LYS A 168 10.60 17.38 1.19
CA LYS A 168 11.72 18.31 1.43
C LYS A 168 11.75 19.35 0.30
N LYS A 169 11.48 20.61 0.63
CA LYS A 169 11.54 21.71 -0.31
C LYS A 169 12.96 22.27 -0.40
N LYS A 170 13.47 22.45 -1.63
CA LYS A 170 14.75 23.13 -1.89
C LYS A 170 14.51 24.61 -2.11
N VAL A 171 15.47 25.42 -1.69
CA VAL A 171 15.48 26.88 -1.94
C VAL A 171 15.92 27.14 -3.37
N GLY A 172 15.17 27.96 -4.10
CA GLY A 172 15.54 28.38 -5.45
C GLY A 172 16.68 29.43 -5.46
N LYS A 173 17.28 29.66 -6.61
CA LYS A 173 18.43 30.60 -6.77
C LYS A 173 18.15 32.01 -6.24
N ALA A 174 16.93 32.55 -6.37
CA ALA A 174 16.57 33.88 -5.90
C ALA A 174 16.65 34.08 -4.37
N ALA A 175 16.53 32.99 -3.58
CA ALA A 175 16.62 33.06 -2.12
C ALA A 175 18.07 32.93 -1.62
N ALA A 176 19.00 32.43 -2.44
CA ALA A 176 20.43 32.33 -2.09
C ALA A 176 21.18 33.67 -2.22
N GLY A 177 20.65 34.65 -2.98
CA GLY A 177 21.26 35.96 -3.19
C GLY A 177 20.85 37.02 -2.15
N GLY A 178 19.96 36.72 -1.22
CA GLY A 178 19.41 37.74 -0.30
C GLY A 178 20.08 37.87 1.08
N SER A 179 21.16 37.18 1.37
CA SER A 179 21.83 37.26 2.68
C SER A 179 23.12 38.09 2.71
N GLY A 180 23.34 38.93 1.70
CA GLY A 180 24.55 39.75 1.59
C GLY A 180 24.29 41.24 1.54
N ALA A 181 23.50 41.80 2.48
CA ALA A 181 23.54 43.27 2.75
C ALA A 181 22.76 43.55 4.06
N LYS A 182 23.47 43.48 5.17
CA LYS A 182 23.22 44.34 6.32
C LYS A 182 24.59 44.65 6.91
N GLN A 183 25.08 45.85 6.59
CA GLN A 183 26.02 46.60 7.40
C GLN A 183 25.36 47.00 8.70
#